data_2038a5efb8d59c4b9c9636ca8cabdccf
#
_entry.id   2038a5efb8d59c4b9c9636ca8cabdccf
#
_cell.length_a   1.000
_cell.length_b   1.000
_cell.length_c   1.000
_cell.angle_alpha   90.00
_cell.angle_beta   90.00
_cell.angle_gamma   90.00
#
_symmetry.space_group_name_H-M   'P 1'
#
loop_
_entity.id
_entity.type
_entity.pdbx_description
1 polymer ?
#
loop_
_entity_poly.entity_id
_entity_poly.type
_entity_poly.pdbx_seq_one_letter_code
_entity_poly.pdbx_strand_id
1 'polypeptide(L)'
;MSRIVEKWKEYREWQQQPSRVPKMTDGHHRCHTCGLEYQGNYCPCCGQSAKIGRYSFKKAFLLFLDVWGVGNRGMFRTLRDLILRPGYMIRDYISGMQMAYFPPFKLLFLLVALNLIVMSGFNLAGKSIEEEKEDKEVVIMDNRDSVSEEHSKKVLTEDERYDEEYKYVVDKFMELQDKSPAIFWLVLLSIFSIPLYILFRKSRNIPDLRFSELLVALVYTYNMMLIYQIVIGFFRLPSDLFLCTLLLPIIPMKQLSGFPWWRSILNVLLAYLATYFMLMWGIDGCASLYARIMLL
;
A
#
# COMPACT_ATOMS: atom_id res chain seq x y z
N MET A 1 -4.50 39.43 3.26
CA MET A 1 -4.63 38.32 4.23
C MET A 1 -6.01 37.64 4.20
N SER A 2 -7.11 38.38 3.94
CA SER A 2 -8.47 37.81 3.86
C SER A 2 -8.70 36.79 2.72
N ARG A 3 -8.19 37.05 1.51
CA ARG A 3 -8.36 36.19 0.32
C ARG A 3 -7.74 34.81 0.45
N ILE A 4 -6.62 34.68 1.13
CA ILE A 4 -5.95 33.38 1.37
C ILE A 4 -6.76 32.55 2.38
N VAL A 5 -7.26 33.17 3.44
CA VAL A 5 -8.08 32.52 4.47
C VAL A 5 -9.39 32.01 3.87
N GLU A 6 -10.00 32.76 2.96
CA GLU A 6 -11.23 32.38 2.26
C GLU A 6 -11.01 31.17 1.34
N LYS A 7 -9.94 31.17 0.53
CA LYS A 7 -9.54 30.02 -0.29
C LYS A 7 -9.25 28.78 0.54
N TRP A 8 -8.66 28.93 1.73
CA TRP A 8 -8.42 27.82 2.65
C TRP A 8 -9.74 27.23 3.22
N LYS A 9 -10.75 28.08 3.49
CA LYS A 9 -12.08 27.61 3.90
C LYS A 9 -12.75 26.84 2.78
N GLU A 10 -12.80 27.37 1.58
CA GLU A 10 -13.35 26.71 0.39
C GLU A 10 -12.67 25.37 0.12
N TYR A 11 -11.35 25.30 0.23
CA TYR A 11 -10.61 24.05 0.07
C TYR A 11 -10.97 23.00 1.13
N ARG A 12 -11.09 23.39 2.40
CA ARG A 12 -11.53 22.50 3.47
C ARG A 12 -12.96 21.99 3.29
N GLU A 13 -13.86 22.85 2.87
CA GLU A 13 -15.25 22.49 2.56
C GLU A 13 -15.28 21.50 1.39
N TRP A 14 -14.51 21.77 0.34
CA TRP A 14 -14.37 20.84 -0.79
C TRP A 14 -13.78 19.48 -0.36
N GLN A 15 -12.78 19.46 0.49
CA GLN A 15 -12.20 18.19 0.99
C GLN A 15 -13.25 17.30 1.70
N GLN A 16 -14.19 17.91 2.42
CA GLN A 16 -15.21 17.21 3.19
C GLN A 16 -16.38 16.72 2.35
N GLN A 17 -16.58 17.30 1.16
CA GLN A 17 -17.65 16.89 0.27
C GLN A 17 -17.40 15.50 -0.32
N PRO A 18 -18.41 14.60 -0.34
CA PRO A 18 -18.27 13.30 -0.97
C PRO A 18 -18.05 13.46 -2.48
N SER A 19 -17.42 12.47 -3.10
CA SER A 19 -17.18 12.47 -4.54
C SER A 19 -18.52 12.50 -5.30
N ARG A 20 -18.65 13.45 -6.23
CA ARG A 20 -19.85 13.55 -7.06
C ARG A 20 -19.85 12.44 -8.12
N VAL A 21 -20.88 11.62 -8.10
CA VAL A 21 -21.13 10.61 -9.14
C VAL A 21 -21.94 11.26 -10.27
N PRO A 22 -21.67 10.95 -11.54
CA PRO A 22 -22.47 11.42 -12.66
C PRO A 22 -23.95 11.03 -12.48
N LYS A 23 -24.87 11.97 -12.71
CA LYS A 23 -26.30 11.69 -12.67
C LYS A 23 -26.68 10.68 -13.75
N MET A 24 -27.75 9.92 -13.52
CA MET A 24 -28.37 9.08 -14.55
C MET A 24 -28.82 9.96 -15.71
N THR A 25 -28.67 9.43 -16.93
CA THR A 25 -29.25 10.03 -18.14
C THR A 25 -30.70 9.55 -18.28
N ASP A 26 -31.59 10.45 -18.62
CA ASP A 26 -33.01 10.13 -18.83
C ASP A 26 -33.26 9.48 -20.21
N GLY A 27 -32.23 9.10 -20.94
CA GLY A 27 -32.31 8.48 -22.26
C GLY A 27 -32.89 7.07 -22.22
N HIS A 28 -33.81 6.78 -23.14
CA HIS A 28 -34.32 5.45 -23.39
C HIS A 28 -33.32 4.68 -24.26
N HIS A 29 -32.99 3.46 -23.85
CA HIS A 29 -32.06 2.61 -24.54
C HIS A 29 -32.62 1.19 -24.67
N ARG A 30 -32.29 0.51 -25.80
CA ARG A 30 -32.52 -0.92 -25.96
C ARG A 30 -31.20 -1.64 -25.82
N CYS A 31 -31.12 -2.60 -24.91
CA CYS A 31 -29.91 -3.35 -24.66
C CYS A 31 -29.57 -4.27 -25.84
N HIS A 32 -28.36 -4.14 -26.39
CA HIS A 32 -27.90 -5.00 -27.48
C HIS A 32 -27.63 -6.45 -27.07
N THR A 33 -27.46 -6.73 -25.76
CA THR A 33 -27.16 -8.08 -25.24
C THR A 33 -28.45 -8.86 -24.92
N CYS A 34 -29.38 -8.26 -24.15
CA CYS A 34 -30.58 -8.96 -23.68
C CYS A 34 -31.89 -8.44 -24.28
N GLY A 35 -31.83 -7.39 -25.11
CA GLY A 35 -33.01 -6.83 -25.78
C GLY A 35 -33.93 -5.96 -24.90
N LEU A 36 -33.69 -5.88 -23.60
CA LEU A 36 -34.51 -5.11 -22.66
C LEU A 36 -34.46 -3.61 -22.98
N GLU A 37 -35.61 -2.98 -22.97
CA GLU A 37 -35.72 -1.52 -23.01
C GLU A 37 -35.64 -0.95 -21.59
N TYR A 38 -34.79 0.04 -21.39
CA TYR A 38 -34.51 0.62 -20.09
C TYR A 38 -34.17 2.11 -20.17
N GLN A 39 -34.26 2.78 -19.04
CA GLN A 39 -33.76 4.15 -18.86
C GLN A 39 -32.51 4.15 -18.03
N GLY A 40 -31.56 5.03 -18.35
CA GLY A 40 -30.32 5.21 -17.57
C GLY A 40 -29.06 4.73 -18.24
N ASN A 41 -27.98 4.71 -17.49
CA ASN A 41 -26.62 4.47 -18.02
C ASN A 41 -26.26 2.99 -18.20
N TYR A 42 -27.00 2.08 -17.55
CA TYR A 42 -26.70 0.64 -17.53
C TYR A 42 -27.99 -0.17 -17.61
N CYS A 43 -27.95 -1.28 -18.34
CA CYS A 43 -29.06 -2.22 -18.38
C CYS A 43 -29.28 -2.89 -17.03
N PRO A 44 -30.48 -2.84 -16.43
CA PRO A 44 -30.73 -3.42 -15.11
C PRO A 44 -30.74 -4.97 -15.13
N CYS A 45 -30.90 -5.59 -16.31
CA CYS A 45 -30.91 -7.05 -16.45
C CYS A 45 -29.50 -7.64 -16.57
N CYS A 46 -28.65 -7.11 -17.45
CA CYS A 46 -27.34 -7.70 -17.75
C CYS A 46 -26.14 -6.80 -17.41
N GLY A 47 -26.38 -5.58 -16.90
CA GLY A 47 -25.32 -4.65 -16.51
C GLY A 47 -24.61 -3.94 -17.67
N GLN A 48 -25.01 -4.17 -18.92
CA GLN A 48 -24.36 -3.55 -20.08
C GLN A 48 -24.53 -2.04 -20.06
N SER A 49 -23.43 -1.32 -20.28
CA SER A 49 -23.47 0.15 -20.38
C SER A 49 -24.15 0.59 -21.67
N ALA A 50 -25.04 1.59 -21.59
CA ALA A 50 -25.69 2.21 -22.73
C ALA A 50 -24.71 2.83 -23.75
N LYS A 51 -23.49 3.17 -23.33
CA LYS A 51 -22.45 3.76 -24.17
C LYS A 51 -21.64 2.75 -24.97
N ILE A 52 -21.89 1.46 -24.82
CA ILE A 52 -21.20 0.41 -25.59
C ILE A 52 -21.80 0.43 -27.02
N GLY A 53 -21.03 0.97 -27.98
CA GLY A 53 -21.35 0.91 -29.40
C GLY A 53 -20.56 -0.21 -30.10
N ARG A 54 -20.52 -0.17 -31.46
CA ARG A 54 -19.74 -1.11 -32.26
C ARG A 54 -18.29 -1.26 -31.78
N TYR A 55 -17.76 -2.48 -31.90
CA TYR A 55 -16.38 -2.80 -31.56
C TYR A 55 -15.40 -1.91 -32.36
N SER A 56 -14.41 -1.35 -31.66
CA SER A 56 -13.34 -0.54 -32.25
C SER A 56 -12.04 -0.91 -31.54
N PHE A 57 -10.92 -0.94 -32.29
CA PHE A 57 -9.60 -1.22 -31.74
C PHE A 57 -9.24 -0.29 -30.55
N LYS A 58 -9.58 1.00 -30.69
CA LYS A 58 -9.42 1.97 -29.59
C LYS A 58 -10.21 1.56 -28.32
N LYS A 59 -11.45 1.07 -28.50
CA LYS A 59 -12.26 0.60 -27.37
C LYS A 59 -11.72 -0.71 -26.78
N ALA A 60 -11.24 -1.64 -27.63
CA ALA A 60 -10.59 -2.85 -27.17
C ALA A 60 -9.33 -2.55 -26.35
N PHE A 61 -8.51 -1.63 -26.83
CA PHE A 61 -7.31 -1.20 -26.12
C PHE A 61 -7.66 -0.53 -24.78
N LEU A 62 -8.69 0.34 -24.77
CA LEU A 62 -9.16 0.94 -23.51
C LEU A 62 -9.75 -0.08 -22.53
N LEU A 63 -10.47 -1.10 -23.04
CA LEU A 63 -10.97 -2.22 -22.21
C LEU A 63 -9.80 -3.07 -21.67
N PHE A 64 -8.79 -3.34 -22.49
CA PHE A 64 -7.56 -4.01 -22.06
C PHE A 64 -6.88 -3.22 -20.94
N LEU A 65 -6.69 -1.92 -21.11
CA LEU A 65 -6.16 -1.04 -20.07
C LEU A 65 -7.05 -1.00 -18.82
N ASP A 66 -8.38 -1.09 -18.98
CA ASP A 66 -9.33 -1.11 -17.86
C ASP A 66 -9.24 -2.41 -17.05
N VAL A 67 -9.00 -3.56 -17.69
CA VAL A 67 -8.72 -4.84 -17.02
C VAL A 67 -7.46 -4.71 -16.15
N TRP A 68 -6.42 -4.06 -16.65
CA TRP A 68 -5.19 -3.77 -15.91
C TRP A 68 -5.34 -2.59 -14.94
N GLY A 69 -6.51 -1.90 -14.98
CA GLY A 69 -6.82 -0.79 -14.08
C GLY A 69 -6.27 0.57 -14.52
N VAL A 70 -5.48 0.63 -15.59
CA VAL A 70 -4.79 1.86 -16.02
C VAL A 70 -5.72 2.84 -16.75
N GLY A 71 -6.82 2.36 -17.34
CA GLY A 71 -7.79 3.18 -18.09
C GLY A 71 -9.01 3.66 -17.28
N ASN A 72 -9.13 3.24 -16.03
CA ASN A 72 -10.33 3.48 -15.23
C ASN A 72 -10.38 4.92 -14.70
N ARG A 73 -11.49 5.62 -14.95
CA ARG A 73 -11.74 6.97 -14.38
C ARG A 73 -11.65 6.97 -12.85
N GLY A 74 -11.97 5.86 -12.19
CA GLY A 74 -11.82 5.66 -10.75
C GLY A 74 -10.37 5.74 -10.28
N MET A 75 -9.39 5.25 -11.05
CA MET A 75 -7.97 5.28 -10.68
C MET A 75 -7.44 6.72 -10.57
N PHE A 76 -7.62 7.54 -11.61
CA PHE A 76 -7.17 8.94 -11.57
C PHE A 76 -7.85 9.74 -10.47
N ARG A 77 -9.14 9.46 -10.21
CA ARG A 77 -9.86 10.05 -9.09
C ARG A 77 -9.24 9.62 -7.76
N THR A 78 -8.96 8.33 -7.60
CA THR A 78 -8.33 7.80 -6.39
C THR A 78 -6.96 8.42 -6.14
N LEU A 79 -6.09 8.47 -7.16
CA LEU A 79 -4.77 9.10 -7.06
C LEU A 79 -4.87 10.57 -6.65
N ARG A 80 -5.74 11.34 -7.31
CA ARG A 80 -5.98 12.75 -6.96
C ARG A 80 -6.47 12.90 -5.52
N ASP A 81 -7.48 12.12 -5.15
CA ASP A 81 -8.14 12.26 -3.84
C ASP A 81 -7.26 11.72 -2.71
N LEU A 82 -6.38 10.72 -2.97
CA LEU A 82 -5.35 10.28 -2.02
C LEU A 82 -4.33 11.37 -1.71
N ILE A 83 -3.97 12.19 -2.70
CA ILE A 83 -3.02 13.29 -2.49
C ILE A 83 -3.71 14.47 -1.79
N LEU A 84 -4.92 14.85 -2.24
CA LEU A 84 -5.57 16.08 -1.81
C LEU A 84 -6.45 15.94 -0.56
N ARG A 85 -7.11 14.77 -0.37
CA ARG A 85 -8.05 14.53 0.74
C ARG A 85 -8.06 13.07 1.22
N PRO A 86 -6.91 12.50 1.61
CA PRO A 86 -6.76 11.05 1.80
C PRO A 86 -7.76 10.45 2.79
N GLY A 87 -7.90 10.98 3.97
CA GLY A 87 -8.80 10.41 4.99
C GLY A 87 -10.29 10.57 4.66
N TYR A 88 -10.68 11.63 3.95
CA TYR A 88 -12.05 11.81 3.49
C TYR A 88 -12.39 10.84 2.36
N MET A 89 -11.46 10.60 1.42
CA MET A 89 -11.61 9.60 0.37
C MET A 89 -11.77 8.18 0.95
N ILE A 90 -10.92 7.83 1.93
CA ILE A 90 -11.01 6.55 2.64
C ILE A 90 -12.36 6.41 3.33
N ARG A 91 -12.85 7.47 3.99
CA ARG A 91 -14.19 7.47 4.60
C ARG A 91 -15.29 7.25 3.58
N ASP A 92 -15.24 7.95 2.43
CA ASP A 92 -16.22 7.77 1.35
C ASP A 92 -16.22 6.31 0.85
N TYR A 93 -15.05 5.69 0.69
CA TYR A 93 -14.92 4.30 0.28
C TYR A 93 -15.52 3.32 1.28
N ILE A 94 -15.18 3.48 2.58
CA ILE A 94 -15.70 2.64 3.68
C ILE A 94 -17.22 2.81 3.83
N SER A 95 -17.73 4.03 3.61
CA SER A 95 -19.18 4.34 3.65
C SER A 95 -19.97 3.74 2.48
N GLY A 96 -19.33 3.02 1.55
CA GLY A 96 -19.99 2.29 0.46
C GLY A 96 -19.79 2.86 -0.94
N MET A 97 -19.11 4.01 -1.12
CA MET A 97 -18.82 4.59 -2.44
C MET A 97 -17.69 3.84 -3.19
N GLN A 98 -17.66 2.50 -3.10
CA GLN A 98 -16.57 1.68 -3.62
C GLN A 98 -16.45 1.75 -5.15
N MET A 99 -17.56 1.86 -5.87
CA MET A 99 -17.55 1.95 -7.33
C MET A 99 -16.99 3.28 -7.87
N ALA A 100 -16.89 4.31 -7.02
CA ALA A 100 -16.34 5.62 -7.40
C ALA A 100 -14.80 5.61 -7.40
N TYR A 101 -14.18 4.69 -6.68
CA TYR A 101 -12.75 4.62 -6.43
C TYR A 101 -12.14 3.31 -6.91
N PHE A 102 -10.83 3.33 -7.13
CA PHE A 102 -10.10 2.15 -7.52
C PHE A 102 -9.84 1.25 -6.31
N PRO A 103 -9.98 -0.11 -6.42
CA PRO A 103 -9.81 -1.02 -5.30
C PRO A 103 -8.41 -0.92 -4.65
N PRO A 104 -8.31 -0.89 -3.30
CA PRO A 104 -7.07 -0.58 -2.59
C PRO A 104 -5.95 -1.58 -2.86
N PHE A 105 -6.26 -2.88 -2.87
CA PHE A 105 -5.26 -3.93 -3.11
C PHE A 105 -4.76 -3.95 -4.56
N LYS A 106 -5.64 -3.72 -5.55
CA LYS A 106 -5.21 -3.59 -6.96
C LYS A 106 -4.28 -2.40 -7.14
N LEU A 107 -4.60 -1.27 -6.47
CA LEU A 107 -3.75 -0.08 -6.50
C LEU A 107 -2.39 -0.35 -5.85
N LEU A 108 -2.36 -1.09 -4.74
CA LEU A 108 -1.14 -1.48 -4.05
C LEU A 108 -0.19 -2.24 -4.98
N PHE A 109 -0.67 -3.32 -5.62
CA PHE A 109 0.17 -4.10 -6.53
C PHE A 109 0.69 -3.27 -7.70
N LEU A 110 -0.16 -2.41 -8.26
CA LEU A 110 0.23 -1.52 -9.35
C LEU A 110 1.33 -0.53 -8.92
N LEU A 111 1.16 0.12 -7.77
CA LEU A 111 2.11 1.10 -7.27
C LEU A 111 3.42 0.46 -6.79
N VAL A 112 3.38 -0.73 -6.17
CA VAL A 112 4.61 -1.47 -5.81
C VAL A 112 5.40 -1.82 -7.07
N ALA A 113 4.75 -2.36 -8.11
CA ALA A 113 5.42 -2.67 -9.36
C ALA A 113 6.05 -1.42 -10.01
N LEU A 114 5.31 -0.30 -10.01
CA LEU A 114 5.83 0.97 -10.52
C LEU A 114 6.99 1.50 -9.68
N ASN A 115 6.90 1.39 -8.35
CA ASN A 115 7.97 1.81 -7.45
C ASN A 115 9.26 1.01 -7.69
N LEU A 116 9.16 -0.31 -7.88
CA LEU A 116 10.31 -1.16 -8.21
C LEU A 116 10.97 -0.72 -9.52
N ILE A 117 10.19 -0.44 -10.57
CA ILE A 117 10.71 0.05 -11.86
C ILE A 117 11.44 1.39 -11.68
N VAL A 118 10.89 2.30 -10.89
CA VAL A 118 11.50 3.62 -10.65
C VAL A 118 12.77 3.49 -9.82
N MET A 119 12.76 2.64 -8.77
CA MET A 119 13.92 2.43 -7.90
C MET A 119 15.06 1.68 -8.58
N SER A 120 14.77 0.75 -9.49
CA SER A 120 15.77 0.10 -10.34
C SER A 120 16.41 1.05 -11.39
N GLY A 121 16.00 2.34 -11.38
CA GLY A 121 16.64 3.41 -12.15
C GLY A 121 16.34 3.40 -13.62
N PHE A 122 15.18 2.85 -14.09
CA PHE A 122 14.91 2.67 -15.52
C PHE A 122 16.11 2.05 -16.24
N ASN A 123 16.76 1.06 -15.63
CA ASN A 123 17.90 0.36 -16.21
C ASN A 123 17.43 -0.50 -17.40
N LEU A 124 16.78 0.15 -18.38
CA LEU A 124 16.49 -0.37 -19.71
C LEU A 124 17.76 -0.54 -20.55
N ALA A 125 18.90 -0.02 -20.08
CA ALA A 125 20.21 -0.20 -20.66
C ALA A 125 21.01 -1.28 -19.91
N GLY A 126 20.44 -2.50 -19.77
CA GLY A 126 21.15 -3.77 -19.71
C GLY A 126 22.42 -3.89 -18.84
N LYS A 127 22.51 -3.20 -17.70
CA LYS A 127 23.33 -3.69 -16.60
C LYS A 127 22.50 -4.74 -15.86
N SER A 128 22.75 -5.96 -16.22
CA SER A 128 22.11 -7.13 -15.66
C SER A 128 22.31 -7.13 -14.14
N ILE A 129 21.24 -7.48 -13.42
CA ILE A 129 21.27 -7.84 -12.00
C ILE A 129 22.35 -8.91 -11.72
N GLU A 130 22.89 -9.53 -12.76
CA GLU A 130 24.01 -10.47 -12.74
C GLU A 130 25.35 -9.82 -12.35
N GLU A 131 25.67 -8.58 -12.78
CA GLU A 131 26.92 -7.92 -12.38
C GLU A 131 26.95 -7.54 -10.88
N GLU A 132 25.80 -7.17 -10.30
CA GLU A 132 25.73 -6.85 -8.88
C GLU A 132 25.69 -8.12 -8.01
N LYS A 133 25.30 -9.27 -8.57
CA LYS A 133 25.44 -10.59 -7.94
C LYS A 133 26.83 -11.16 -8.06
N GLU A 134 27.50 -10.98 -9.21
CA GLU A 134 28.89 -11.39 -9.38
C GLU A 134 29.82 -10.62 -8.43
N ASP A 135 29.66 -9.29 -8.27
CA ASP A 135 30.45 -8.52 -7.31
C ASP A 135 30.20 -8.95 -5.85
N LYS A 136 28.97 -9.33 -5.51
CA LYS A 136 28.64 -9.87 -4.17
C LYS A 136 29.10 -11.31 -3.99
N GLU A 137 29.04 -12.16 -5.02
CA GLU A 137 29.58 -13.52 -4.98
C GLU A 137 31.10 -13.56 -4.92
N VAL A 138 31.79 -12.68 -5.65
CA VAL A 138 33.23 -12.56 -5.60
C VAL A 138 33.71 -12.12 -4.21
N VAL A 139 33.02 -11.17 -3.57
CA VAL A 139 33.35 -10.76 -2.18
C VAL A 139 33.04 -11.88 -1.17
N ILE A 140 32.03 -12.71 -1.42
CA ILE A 140 31.67 -13.85 -0.57
C ILE A 140 32.63 -15.01 -0.80
N MET A 141 33.16 -15.23 -2.01
CA MET A 141 34.16 -16.26 -2.29
C MET A 141 35.52 -15.90 -1.71
N ASP A 142 35.95 -14.64 -1.78
CA ASP A 142 37.21 -14.20 -1.18
C ASP A 142 37.22 -14.33 0.36
N ASN A 143 36.05 -14.21 0.99
CA ASN A 143 35.88 -14.50 2.42
C ASN A 143 35.70 -16.00 2.73
N ARG A 144 35.36 -16.87 1.75
CA ARG A 144 35.26 -18.31 1.98
C ARG A 144 36.61 -19.03 1.96
N ASP A 145 37.53 -18.57 1.13
CA ASP A 145 38.84 -19.19 1.03
C ASP A 145 39.73 -18.93 2.27
N SER A 146 39.38 -17.92 3.09
CA SER A 146 40.04 -17.66 4.38
C SER A 146 39.41 -18.39 5.59
N VAL A 147 38.27 -19.08 5.41
CA VAL A 147 37.51 -19.74 6.51
C VAL A 147 37.52 -21.28 6.38
N SER A 148 38.09 -21.84 5.32
CA SER A 148 37.97 -23.30 5.00
C SER A 148 38.92 -24.22 5.75
N GLU A 149 39.71 -23.77 6.73
CA GLU A 149 40.66 -24.66 7.47
C GLU A 149 40.35 -24.91 8.96
N GLU A 150 39.26 -24.40 9.53
CA GLU A 150 38.91 -24.70 10.93
C GLU A 150 37.46 -25.18 11.15
N HIS A 151 36.99 -26.16 10.37
CA HIS A 151 35.74 -26.89 10.71
C HIS A 151 36.02 -28.10 11.62
N SER A 152 36.78 -27.89 12.65
CA SER A 152 36.73 -28.74 13.85
C SER A 152 35.42 -28.43 14.57
N LYS A 153 34.56 -29.42 14.81
CA LYS A 153 33.28 -29.35 15.53
C LYS A 153 33.39 -28.48 16.79
N LYS A 154 33.31 -27.18 16.65
CA LYS A 154 33.12 -26.27 17.78
C LYS A 154 31.70 -26.52 18.28
N VAL A 155 31.58 -27.07 19.45
CA VAL A 155 30.28 -27.12 20.16
C VAL A 155 29.92 -25.68 20.43
N LEU A 156 29.03 -25.13 19.61
CA LEU A 156 28.52 -23.76 19.77
C LEU A 156 27.90 -23.65 21.17
N THR A 157 28.19 -22.56 21.86
CA THR A 157 27.53 -22.24 23.11
C THR A 157 26.03 -21.99 22.82
N GLU A 158 25.16 -22.10 23.83
CA GLU A 158 23.72 -21.83 23.65
C GLU A 158 23.46 -20.45 23.07
N ASP A 159 24.27 -19.45 23.47
CA ASP A 159 24.16 -18.08 22.99
C ASP A 159 24.58 -17.96 21.50
N GLU A 160 25.68 -18.57 21.08
CA GLU A 160 26.14 -18.59 19.68
C GLU A 160 25.13 -19.28 18.76
N ARG A 161 24.47 -20.34 19.23
CA ARG A 161 23.44 -21.05 18.50
C ARG A 161 22.18 -20.18 18.33
N TYR A 162 21.76 -19.48 19.40
CA TYR A 162 20.63 -18.57 19.36
C TYR A 162 20.87 -17.43 18.34
N ASP A 163 22.07 -16.87 18.31
CA ASP A 163 22.44 -15.81 17.36
C ASP A 163 22.40 -16.28 15.90
N GLU A 164 22.85 -17.50 15.61
CA GLU A 164 22.77 -18.08 14.26
C GLU A 164 21.31 -18.31 13.82
N GLU A 165 20.48 -18.84 14.71
CA GLU A 165 19.07 -19.08 14.43
C GLU A 165 18.26 -17.78 14.30
N TYR A 166 18.55 -16.78 15.14
CA TYR A 166 17.99 -15.45 15.04
C TYR A 166 18.31 -14.83 13.68
N LYS A 167 19.59 -14.90 13.27
CA LYS A 167 20.04 -14.40 11.99
C LYS A 167 19.31 -15.11 10.83
N TYR A 168 19.19 -16.43 10.90
CA TYR A 168 18.46 -17.20 9.88
C TYR A 168 17.00 -16.76 9.74
N VAL A 169 16.28 -16.53 10.85
CA VAL A 169 14.89 -16.06 10.82
C VAL A 169 14.79 -14.65 10.24
N VAL A 170 15.72 -13.76 10.61
CA VAL A 170 15.78 -12.39 10.06
C VAL A 170 16.08 -12.42 8.56
N ASP A 171 17.04 -13.22 8.11
CA ASP A 171 17.39 -13.35 6.69
C ASP A 171 16.21 -13.88 5.87
N LYS A 172 15.45 -14.86 6.41
CA LYS A 172 14.22 -15.35 5.77
C LYS A 172 13.12 -14.30 5.68
N PHE A 173 13.00 -13.48 6.71
CA PHE A 173 12.04 -12.38 6.71
C PHE A 173 12.42 -11.30 5.68
N MET A 174 13.70 -10.98 5.56
CA MET A 174 14.20 -10.02 4.55
C MET A 174 14.11 -10.59 3.13
N GLU A 175 14.36 -11.90 2.95
CA GLU A 175 14.18 -12.58 1.66
C GLU A 175 12.74 -12.47 1.13
N LEU A 176 11.74 -12.45 2.01
CA LEU A 176 10.35 -12.22 1.62
C LEU A 176 10.14 -10.82 1.04
N GLN A 177 10.85 -9.82 1.57
CA GLN A 177 10.81 -8.45 1.02
C GLN A 177 11.34 -8.41 -0.42
N ASP A 178 12.44 -9.12 -0.69
CA ASP A 178 13.07 -9.14 -2.01
C ASP A 178 12.24 -9.94 -3.02
N LYS A 179 11.76 -11.13 -2.62
CA LYS A 179 10.97 -12.00 -3.50
C LYS A 179 9.56 -11.50 -3.78
N SER A 180 8.89 -10.91 -2.78
CA SER A 180 7.48 -10.55 -2.85
C SER A 180 7.17 -9.29 -2.04
N PRO A 181 7.66 -8.11 -2.46
CA PRO A 181 7.54 -6.87 -1.69
C PRO A 181 6.09 -6.50 -1.37
N ALA A 182 5.14 -6.74 -2.28
CA ALA A 182 3.73 -6.44 -2.01
C ALA A 182 3.15 -7.30 -0.88
N ILE A 183 3.49 -8.58 -0.83
CA ILE A 183 3.04 -9.51 0.23
C ILE A 183 3.71 -9.13 1.55
N PHE A 184 5.01 -8.85 1.53
CA PHE A 184 5.76 -8.39 2.71
C PHE A 184 5.08 -7.17 3.35
N TRP A 185 4.78 -6.14 2.55
CA TRP A 185 4.13 -4.95 3.06
C TRP A 185 2.70 -5.19 3.53
N LEU A 186 1.94 -6.11 2.90
CA LEU A 186 0.60 -6.48 3.38
C LEU A 186 0.66 -7.17 4.75
N VAL A 187 1.64 -8.06 4.97
CA VAL A 187 1.85 -8.70 6.28
C VAL A 187 2.21 -7.65 7.32
N LEU A 188 3.16 -6.77 7.01
CA LEU A 188 3.58 -5.70 7.91
C LEU A 188 2.44 -4.75 8.26
N LEU A 189 1.64 -4.33 7.27
CA LEU A 189 0.45 -3.51 7.48
C LEU A 189 -0.61 -4.22 8.34
N SER A 190 -0.75 -5.54 8.18
CA SER A 190 -1.68 -6.34 8.99
C SER A 190 -1.26 -6.35 10.46
N ILE A 191 0.05 -6.50 10.74
CA ILE A 191 0.61 -6.41 12.10
C ILE A 191 0.42 -4.98 12.65
N PHE A 192 0.75 -3.95 11.87
CA PHE A 192 0.59 -2.55 12.25
C PHE A 192 -0.88 -2.16 12.50
N SER A 193 -1.82 -2.84 11.84
CA SER A 193 -3.25 -2.57 12.02
C SER A 193 -3.76 -2.90 13.42
N ILE A 194 -3.13 -3.84 14.15
CA ILE A 194 -3.58 -4.29 15.46
C ILE A 194 -3.48 -3.17 16.51
N PRO A 195 -2.29 -2.60 16.80
CA PRO A 195 -2.18 -1.52 17.75
C PRO A 195 -2.93 -0.27 17.29
N LEU A 196 -2.92 0.02 16.00
CA LEU A 196 -3.63 1.17 15.47
C LEU A 196 -5.15 1.03 15.64
N TYR A 197 -5.71 -0.18 15.46
CA TYR A 197 -7.12 -0.45 15.71
C TYR A 197 -7.51 -0.18 17.16
N ILE A 198 -6.70 -0.65 18.12
CA ILE A 198 -6.95 -0.43 19.53
C ILE A 198 -7.00 1.07 19.87
N LEU A 199 -6.10 1.86 19.25
CA LEU A 199 -5.99 3.31 19.51
C LEU A 199 -7.07 4.14 18.79
N PHE A 200 -7.55 3.68 17.62
CA PHE A 200 -8.51 4.42 16.79
C PHE A 200 -9.94 3.87 16.77
N ARG A 201 -10.22 2.68 17.35
CA ARG A 201 -11.56 2.05 17.32
C ARG A 201 -12.69 2.93 17.88
N LYS A 202 -12.37 3.84 18.81
CA LYS A 202 -13.29 4.82 19.38
C LYS A 202 -13.11 6.18 18.71
N SER A 203 -13.07 6.21 17.39
CA SER A 203 -12.91 7.46 16.66
C SER A 203 -14.20 8.29 16.71
N ARG A 204 -14.04 9.62 16.64
CA ARG A 204 -15.18 10.54 16.74
C ARG A 204 -16.08 10.51 15.50
N ASN A 205 -15.45 10.33 14.32
CA ASN A 205 -16.17 10.37 13.04
C ASN A 205 -16.75 9.01 12.64
N ILE A 206 -16.16 7.89 13.11
CA ILE A 206 -16.62 6.53 12.81
C ILE A 206 -16.53 5.73 14.12
N PRO A 207 -17.57 5.79 14.99
CA PRO A 207 -17.55 5.14 16.29
C PRO A 207 -17.51 3.61 16.20
N ASP A 208 -18.07 3.04 15.12
CA ASP A 208 -18.19 1.60 14.88
C ASP A 208 -17.18 1.08 13.86
N LEU A 209 -15.97 1.67 13.82
CA LEU A 209 -14.92 1.29 12.88
C LEU A 209 -14.56 -0.20 13.06
N ARG A 210 -14.72 -0.98 12.00
CA ARG A 210 -14.36 -2.41 11.98
C ARG A 210 -12.88 -2.59 11.68
N PHE A 211 -12.29 -3.69 12.15
CA PHE A 211 -10.89 -4.00 11.87
C PHE A 211 -10.58 -4.08 10.35
N SER A 212 -11.47 -4.72 9.58
CA SER A 212 -11.34 -4.79 8.12
C SER A 212 -11.37 -3.43 7.42
N GLU A 213 -12.17 -2.50 7.93
CA GLU A 213 -12.25 -1.13 7.42
C GLU A 213 -10.97 -0.35 7.70
N LEU A 214 -10.39 -0.55 8.89
CA LEU A 214 -9.09 0.04 9.23
C LEU A 214 -7.97 -0.54 8.36
N LEU A 215 -7.97 -1.86 8.11
CA LEU A 215 -6.99 -2.48 7.23
C LEU A 215 -7.04 -1.89 5.81
N VAL A 216 -8.24 -1.73 5.25
CA VAL A 216 -8.45 -1.04 3.97
C VAL A 216 -7.94 0.41 4.02
N ALA A 217 -8.20 1.13 5.12
CA ALA A 217 -7.70 2.49 5.32
C ALA A 217 -6.17 2.54 5.32
N LEU A 218 -5.52 1.57 5.95
CA LEU A 218 -4.06 1.46 5.98
C LEU A 218 -3.47 1.14 4.60
N VAL A 219 -4.10 0.25 3.83
CA VAL A 219 -3.66 -0.05 2.47
C VAL A 219 -3.72 1.20 1.59
N TYR A 220 -4.78 2.00 1.68
CA TYR A 220 -4.83 3.29 0.98
C TYR A 220 -3.80 4.29 1.49
N THR A 221 -3.58 4.34 2.80
CA THR A 221 -2.54 5.19 3.39
C THR A 221 -1.15 4.80 2.88
N TYR A 222 -0.86 3.51 2.78
CA TYR A 222 0.39 3.02 2.21
C TYR A 222 0.49 3.31 0.70
N ASN A 223 -0.59 3.17 -0.05
CA ASN A 223 -0.65 3.59 -1.44
C ASN A 223 -0.31 5.08 -1.61
N MET A 224 -0.79 5.92 -0.70
CA MET A 224 -0.41 7.34 -0.68
C MET A 224 1.10 7.51 -0.45
N MET A 225 1.69 6.80 0.52
CA MET A 225 3.14 6.83 0.75
C MET A 225 3.92 6.40 -0.50
N LEU A 226 3.50 5.32 -1.17
CA LEU A 226 4.12 4.84 -2.41
C LEU A 226 4.09 5.90 -3.52
N ILE A 227 3.00 6.65 -3.67
CA ILE A 227 2.92 7.73 -4.65
C ILE A 227 4.03 8.77 -4.39
N TYR A 228 4.21 9.19 -3.13
CA TYR A 228 5.28 10.14 -2.78
C TYR A 228 6.67 9.53 -2.97
N GLN A 229 6.88 8.27 -2.61
CA GLN A 229 8.15 7.57 -2.83
C GLN A 229 8.50 7.46 -4.32
N ILE A 230 7.52 7.14 -5.16
CA ILE A 230 7.69 7.11 -6.63
C ILE A 230 8.12 8.49 -7.15
N VAL A 231 7.48 9.56 -6.69
CA VAL A 231 7.84 10.93 -7.07
C VAL A 231 9.26 11.26 -6.62
N ILE A 232 9.62 10.97 -5.36
CA ILE A 232 10.96 11.19 -4.81
C ILE A 232 12.01 10.44 -5.63
N GLY A 233 11.78 9.15 -5.90
CA GLY A 233 12.68 8.31 -6.68
C GLY A 233 12.81 8.75 -8.14
N PHE A 234 11.70 9.12 -8.79
CA PHE A 234 11.69 9.58 -10.17
C PHE A 234 12.52 10.85 -10.38
N PHE A 235 12.39 11.83 -9.46
CA PHE A 235 13.15 13.07 -9.50
C PHE A 235 14.52 12.97 -8.81
N ARG A 236 14.92 11.77 -8.33
CA ARG A 236 16.18 11.55 -7.61
C ARG A 236 16.40 12.55 -6.47
N LEU A 237 15.34 12.84 -5.72
CA LEU A 237 15.41 13.74 -4.58
C LEU A 237 16.21 13.13 -3.42
N PRO A 238 16.69 13.93 -2.44
CA PRO A 238 17.47 13.44 -1.33
C PRO A 238 16.77 12.30 -0.56
N SER A 239 17.54 11.30 -0.17
CA SER A 239 17.04 10.10 0.54
C SER A 239 16.35 10.42 1.87
N ASP A 240 16.72 11.53 2.52
CA ASP A 240 16.10 11.95 3.78
C ASP A 240 14.58 12.21 3.64
N LEU A 241 14.12 12.55 2.43
CA LEU A 241 12.69 12.72 2.16
C LEU A 241 11.89 11.41 2.27
N PHE A 242 12.55 10.24 2.11
CA PHE A 242 11.90 8.95 2.36
C PHE A 242 11.48 8.80 3.82
N LEU A 243 12.28 9.29 4.75
CA LEU A 243 11.93 9.28 6.18
C LEU A 243 10.70 10.13 6.46
N CYS A 244 10.55 11.27 5.75
CA CYS A 244 9.37 12.12 5.88
C CYS A 244 8.09 11.40 5.46
N THR A 245 8.17 10.39 4.56
CA THR A 245 6.98 9.62 4.15
C THR A 245 6.38 8.82 5.30
N LEU A 246 7.16 8.45 6.32
CA LEU A 246 6.68 7.76 7.52
C LEU A 246 5.71 8.59 8.37
N LEU A 247 5.76 9.91 8.25
CA LEU A 247 4.85 10.81 8.94
C LEU A 247 3.53 11.03 8.17
N LEU A 248 3.48 10.68 6.88
CA LEU A 248 2.29 10.85 6.04
C LEU A 248 1.03 10.16 6.58
N PRO A 249 1.08 8.97 7.24
CA PRO A 249 -0.11 8.32 7.80
C PRO A 249 -0.87 9.16 8.83
N ILE A 250 -0.23 10.14 9.45
CA ILE A 250 -0.87 11.03 10.42
C ILE A 250 -2.02 11.81 9.77
N ILE A 251 -1.86 12.24 8.51
CA ILE A 251 -2.85 13.05 7.78
C ILE A 251 -4.16 12.28 7.55
N PRO A 252 -4.16 11.12 6.88
CA PRO A 252 -5.39 10.35 6.67
C PRO A 252 -6.00 9.87 7.98
N MET A 253 -5.19 9.45 8.96
CA MET A 253 -5.69 9.00 10.26
C MET A 253 -6.38 10.14 11.03
N LYS A 254 -5.85 11.36 10.99
CA LYS A 254 -6.49 12.54 11.58
C LYS A 254 -7.79 12.89 10.89
N GLN A 255 -7.82 12.87 9.54
CA GLN A 255 -9.03 13.17 8.77
C GLN A 255 -10.12 12.11 8.96
N LEU A 256 -9.73 10.84 9.04
CA LEU A 256 -10.63 9.71 9.24
C LEU A 256 -11.23 9.72 10.65
N SER A 257 -10.39 9.85 11.69
CA SER A 257 -10.80 9.73 13.09
C SER A 257 -11.51 10.96 13.65
N GLY A 258 -11.19 12.16 13.12
CA GLY A 258 -11.67 13.43 13.68
C GLY A 258 -11.00 13.83 14.99
N PHE A 259 -9.93 13.14 15.41
CA PHE A 259 -9.17 13.52 16.59
C PHE A 259 -8.37 14.82 16.37
N PRO A 260 -8.01 15.55 17.44
CA PRO A 260 -7.10 16.68 17.34
C PRO A 260 -5.70 16.21 16.88
N TRP A 261 -4.93 17.10 16.27
CA TRP A 261 -3.63 16.77 15.68
C TRP A 261 -2.68 16.08 16.65
N TRP A 262 -2.52 16.61 17.87
CA TRP A 262 -1.61 16.06 18.86
C TRP A 262 -1.94 14.60 19.22
N ARG A 263 -3.24 14.26 19.35
CA ARG A 263 -3.69 12.91 19.65
C ARG A 263 -3.47 11.96 18.47
N SER A 264 -3.69 12.43 17.24
CA SER A 264 -3.45 11.62 16.05
C SER A 264 -1.96 11.32 15.87
N ILE A 265 -1.10 12.31 16.11
CA ILE A 265 0.36 12.14 16.09
C ILE A 265 0.78 11.13 17.15
N LEU A 266 0.36 11.32 18.40
CA LEU A 266 0.70 10.42 19.50
C LEU A 266 0.25 8.98 19.23
N ASN A 267 -0.99 8.79 18.78
CA ASN A 267 -1.53 7.46 18.48
C ASN A 267 -0.76 6.76 17.36
N VAL A 268 -0.39 7.47 16.29
CA VAL A 268 0.41 6.88 15.20
C VAL A 268 1.81 6.52 15.68
N LEU A 269 2.47 7.39 16.45
CA LEU A 269 3.79 7.10 17.02
C LEU A 269 3.75 5.92 18.00
N LEU A 270 2.74 5.85 18.86
CA LEU A 270 2.54 4.70 19.76
C LEU A 270 2.27 3.41 18.97
N ALA A 271 1.53 3.49 17.86
CA ALA A 271 1.31 2.32 17.01
C ALA A 271 2.61 1.84 16.36
N TYR A 272 3.47 2.75 15.88
CA TYR A 272 4.81 2.38 15.37
C TYR A 272 5.66 1.71 16.44
N LEU A 273 5.70 2.29 17.64
CA LEU A 273 6.46 1.74 18.77
C LEU A 273 5.94 0.35 19.16
N ALA A 274 4.62 0.19 19.28
CA ALA A 274 4.00 -1.10 19.60
C ALA A 274 4.28 -2.15 18.52
N THR A 275 4.21 -1.77 17.24
CA THR A 275 4.52 -2.66 16.10
C THR A 275 5.98 -3.09 16.13
N TYR A 276 6.89 -2.17 16.42
CA TYR A 276 8.32 -2.49 16.59
C TYR A 276 8.52 -3.57 17.65
N PHE A 277 7.94 -3.41 18.84
CA PHE A 277 8.03 -4.43 19.90
C PHE A 277 7.37 -5.75 19.51
N MET A 278 6.21 -5.70 18.83
CA MET A 278 5.54 -6.92 18.34
C MET A 278 6.39 -7.68 17.33
N LEU A 279 7.09 -6.98 16.43
CA LEU A 279 7.98 -7.58 15.47
C LEU A 279 9.22 -8.18 16.15
N MET A 280 9.87 -7.45 17.06
CA MET A 280 11.01 -7.95 17.81
C MET A 280 10.65 -9.23 18.59
N TRP A 281 9.57 -9.19 19.39
CA TRP A 281 9.11 -10.37 20.13
C TRP A 281 8.65 -11.52 19.21
N GLY A 282 8.06 -11.18 18.05
CA GLY A 282 7.68 -12.17 17.05
C GLY A 282 8.89 -12.90 16.46
N ILE A 283 9.96 -12.17 16.12
CA ILE A 283 11.20 -12.72 15.60
C ILE A 283 11.89 -13.58 16.68
N ASP A 284 12.01 -13.06 17.91
CA ASP A 284 12.58 -13.80 19.05
C ASP A 284 11.80 -15.09 19.36
N GLY A 285 10.46 -15.00 19.31
CA GLY A 285 9.59 -16.17 19.51
C GLY A 285 9.76 -17.21 18.40
N CYS A 286 9.86 -16.79 17.14
CA CYS A 286 10.11 -17.69 16.02
C CYS A 286 11.50 -18.32 16.10
N ALA A 287 12.53 -17.57 16.44
CA ALA A 287 13.89 -18.08 16.60
C ALA A 287 13.96 -19.12 17.75
N SER A 288 13.38 -18.81 18.91
CA SER A 288 13.36 -19.74 20.05
C SER A 288 12.55 -21.01 19.77
N LEU A 289 11.46 -20.91 19.00
CA LEU A 289 10.67 -22.07 18.58
C LEU A 289 11.46 -22.94 17.58
N TYR A 290 12.12 -22.30 16.62
CA TYR A 290 12.96 -22.99 15.64
C TYR A 290 14.09 -23.74 16.31
N ALA A 291 14.80 -23.10 17.27
CA ALA A 291 15.82 -23.71 18.09
C ALA A 291 15.33 -24.97 18.81
N ARG A 292 14.15 -24.90 19.43
CA ARG A 292 13.56 -26.06 20.14
C ARG A 292 13.19 -27.20 19.20
N ILE A 293 12.73 -26.91 17.97
CA ILE A 293 12.36 -27.94 16.97
C ILE A 293 13.64 -28.64 16.44
N MET A 294 14.74 -27.91 16.28
CA MET A 294 16.00 -28.47 15.81
C MET A 294 16.74 -29.29 16.90
N LEU A 295 16.33 -29.16 18.16
CA LEU A 295 16.86 -29.94 19.28
C LEU A 295 16.09 -31.25 19.54
N LEU A 296 14.94 -31.44 18.87
CA LEU A 296 14.14 -32.69 18.87
C LEU A 296 14.51 -33.60 17.72
#